data_454540f6d69de12c4d4c38ea3b680b67
#
_entry.id   454540f6d69de12c4d4c38ea3b680b67
#
_cell.length_a   1.000
_cell.length_b   1.000
_cell.length_c   1.000
_cell.angle_alpha   90.00
_cell.angle_beta   90.00
_cell.angle_gamma   90.00
#
_symmetry.space_group_name_H-M   'P 1'
#
loop_
_entity.id
_entity.type
_entity.pdbx_description
1 polymer ?
#
loop_
_entity_poly.entity_id
_entity_poly.type
_entity_poly.pdbx_seq_one_letter_code
_entity_poly.pdbx_strand_id
1 'polypeptide(L)'
;DPLAEKYYHLSPYAYCAGDPVNLVDPDGRFYDEWIIHSNGTLTRRINSNKYDEFYIENNDNTLEYVAKLDKYTTKDGIDLVEFPSSGIGFSRYGEQDEGGDHSIQPSAAAALFGAVNDIYKYDNNIIIQFGDMSSFDGGKPGVAHTGGKTSHVNGRNVDVRYIRTDRQLSPVTVNDVYFDEKSNQIFVNSLNKFGFKDILSFKRNEDGWLLQNTRSVTKHHHHLHIQGFRPNINIVE
;
A
#
# COMPACT_ATOMS: atom_id res chain seq x y z
N ASP A 1 -6.41 20.75 25.35
CA ASP A 1 -6.18 20.42 23.95
C ASP A 1 -5.37 21.55 23.30
N PRO A 2 -4.15 21.25 22.73
CA PRO A 2 -3.32 22.25 22.03
C PRO A 2 -3.98 22.87 20.81
N LEU A 3 -5.05 22.26 20.28
CA LEU A 3 -5.78 22.70 19.09
C LEU A 3 -7.18 23.26 19.40
N ALA A 4 -7.50 23.51 20.67
CA ALA A 4 -8.82 24.00 21.10
C ALA A 4 -9.30 25.24 20.30
N GLU A 5 -8.38 26.11 19.87
CA GLU A 5 -8.69 27.32 19.09
C GLU A 5 -9.24 26.99 17.67
N LYS A 6 -8.94 25.82 17.12
CA LYS A 6 -9.49 25.37 15.83
C LYS A 6 -10.92 24.85 15.91
N TYR A 7 -11.36 24.49 17.11
CA TYR A 7 -12.66 23.86 17.38
C TYR A 7 -13.46 24.66 18.41
N TYR A 8 -13.60 25.96 18.20
CA TYR A 8 -14.28 26.89 19.10
C TYR A 8 -15.74 26.52 19.42
N HIS A 9 -16.35 25.61 18.64
CA HIS A 9 -17.67 25.06 18.86
C HIS A 9 -17.68 23.87 19.83
N LEU A 10 -16.52 23.34 20.18
CA LEU A 10 -16.35 22.27 21.17
C LEU A 10 -15.74 22.84 22.46
N SER A 11 -16.13 22.27 23.61
CA SER A 11 -15.46 22.59 24.84
C SER A 11 -13.97 22.20 24.78
N PRO A 12 -13.03 23.06 25.21
CA PRO A 12 -11.61 22.70 25.32
C PRO A 12 -11.34 21.48 26.22
N TYR A 13 -12.33 21.09 27.01
CA TYR A 13 -12.28 19.95 27.93
C TYR A 13 -13.06 18.72 27.37
N ALA A 14 -13.59 18.81 26.16
CA ALA A 14 -14.26 17.66 25.53
C ALA A 14 -13.21 16.63 25.07
N TYR A 15 -13.14 15.51 25.77
CA TYR A 15 -12.33 14.36 25.36
C TYR A 15 -13.01 13.66 24.18
N CYS A 16 -12.26 13.41 23.09
CA CYS A 16 -12.74 12.74 21.89
C CYS A 16 -14.05 13.33 21.33
N ALA A 17 -14.18 14.67 21.29
CA ALA A 17 -15.39 15.37 20.84
C ALA A 17 -16.70 14.88 21.51
N GLY A 18 -16.59 14.26 22.69
CA GLY A 18 -17.72 13.68 23.43
C GLY A 18 -18.08 12.24 23.04
N ASP A 19 -17.29 11.60 22.18
CA ASP A 19 -17.48 10.19 21.77
C ASP A 19 -16.23 9.33 22.05
N PRO A 20 -15.91 9.05 23.33
CA PRO A 20 -14.73 8.28 23.71
C PRO A 20 -14.83 6.77 23.41
N VAL A 21 -15.97 6.32 22.90
CA VAL A 21 -16.16 4.91 22.52
C VAL A 21 -15.64 4.65 21.09
N ASN A 22 -15.83 5.62 20.20
CA ASN A 22 -15.46 5.51 18.80
C ASN A 22 -14.22 6.33 18.43
N LEU A 23 -13.80 7.27 19.30
CA LEU A 23 -12.65 8.13 19.07
C LEU A 23 -11.65 7.96 20.20
N VAL A 24 -10.39 7.73 19.86
CA VAL A 24 -9.26 7.72 20.79
C VAL A 24 -8.33 8.88 20.42
N ASP A 25 -8.15 9.78 21.38
CA ASP A 25 -7.25 10.93 21.23
C ASP A 25 -6.21 10.92 22.39
N PRO A 26 -5.14 10.15 22.26
CA PRO A 26 -4.19 9.91 23.36
C PRO A 26 -3.37 11.14 23.76
N ASP A 27 -3.20 12.13 22.88
CA ASP A 27 -2.33 13.28 23.09
C ASP A 27 -3.01 14.65 22.82
N GLY A 28 -4.31 14.66 22.57
CA GLY A 28 -5.08 15.88 22.26
C GLY A 28 -4.77 16.45 20.88
N ARG A 29 -4.28 15.62 19.95
CA ARG A 29 -3.94 15.99 18.60
C ARG A 29 -4.60 15.05 17.63
N PHE A 30 -5.16 15.61 16.55
CA PHE A 30 -5.70 14.80 15.45
C PHE A 30 -4.55 14.31 14.55
N TYR A 31 -4.69 13.12 13.96
CA TYR A 31 -3.77 12.50 13.01
C TYR A 31 -4.42 12.38 11.64
N ASP A 32 -3.62 12.29 10.57
CA ASP A 32 -4.15 11.98 9.25
C ASP A 32 -4.67 10.53 9.25
N GLU A 33 -5.96 10.37 8.98
CA GLU A 33 -6.60 9.06 8.85
C GLU A 33 -6.81 8.71 7.39
N TRP A 34 -6.45 7.49 7.04
CA TRP A 34 -6.75 6.89 5.76
C TRP A 34 -7.80 5.80 5.94
N ILE A 35 -9.01 6.03 5.45
CA ILE A 35 -10.09 5.04 5.44
C ILE A 35 -10.14 4.39 4.06
N ILE A 36 -10.01 3.08 4.04
CA ILE A 36 -9.92 2.25 2.85
C ILE A 36 -11.27 1.58 2.64
N HIS A 37 -12.00 2.00 1.62
CA HIS A 37 -13.34 1.48 1.30
C HIS A 37 -13.26 0.26 0.37
N SER A 38 -14.17 -0.69 0.54
CA SER A 38 -14.21 -1.93 -0.25
C SER A 38 -14.38 -1.71 -1.76
N ASN A 39 -14.91 -0.55 -2.17
CA ASN A 39 -15.07 -0.17 -3.57
C ASN A 39 -13.80 0.39 -4.24
N GLY A 40 -12.68 0.50 -3.50
CA GLY A 40 -11.42 1.05 -3.98
C GLY A 40 -11.23 2.55 -3.77
N THR A 41 -12.21 3.24 -3.20
CA THR A 41 -12.08 4.65 -2.80
C THR A 41 -11.26 4.74 -1.51
N LEU A 42 -10.43 5.76 -1.40
CA LEU A 42 -9.72 6.13 -0.19
C LEU A 42 -10.31 7.43 0.34
N THR A 43 -10.54 7.52 1.64
CA THR A 43 -10.87 8.79 2.29
C THR A 43 -9.68 9.21 3.14
N ARG A 44 -9.19 10.44 2.94
CA ARG A 44 -8.18 11.07 3.80
C ARG A 44 -8.86 12.12 4.65
N ARG A 45 -8.78 11.96 5.98
CA ARG A 45 -9.11 13.03 6.94
C ARG A 45 -7.82 13.72 7.32
N ILE A 46 -7.72 15.02 7.04
CA ILE A 46 -6.47 15.79 7.22
C ILE A 46 -6.40 16.30 8.66
N ASN A 47 -5.35 15.91 9.36
CA ASN A 47 -5.11 16.32 10.74
C ASN A 47 -3.65 16.68 11.04
N SER A 48 -2.86 17.09 10.07
CA SER A 48 -1.52 17.71 10.12
C SER A 48 -0.49 17.18 11.14
N ASN A 49 -0.35 15.84 11.28
CA ASN A 49 0.57 15.21 12.22
C ASN A 49 1.75 14.48 11.57
N LYS A 50 2.72 14.04 12.42
CA LYS A 50 3.93 13.31 12.02
C LYS A 50 3.69 11.87 11.61
N TYR A 51 2.47 11.36 11.70
CA TYR A 51 2.13 9.99 11.34
C TYR A 51 0.77 9.93 10.64
N ASP A 52 0.54 8.85 9.92
CA ASP A 52 -0.72 8.50 9.30
C ASP A 52 -1.25 7.20 9.91
N GLU A 53 -2.54 7.14 10.18
CA GLU A 53 -3.23 5.92 10.60
C GLU A 53 -4.11 5.38 9.46
N PHE A 54 -4.16 4.07 9.36
CA PHE A 54 -4.82 3.36 8.27
C PHE A 54 -5.90 2.45 8.82
N TYR A 55 -7.09 2.54 8.25
CA TYR A 55 -8.26 1.76 8.63
C TYR A 55 -8.94 1.17 7.41
N ILE A 56 -9.46 -0.06 7.52
CA ILE A 56 -10.32 -0.68 6.53
C ILE A 56 -11.77 -0.55 7.01
N GLU A 57 -12.64 -0.06 6.14
CA GLU A 57 -14.07 -0.03 6.40
C GLU A 57 -14.69 -1.39 6.09
N ASN A 58 -15.33 -1.98 7.08
CA ASN A 58 -16.12 -3.20 6.96
C ASN A 58 -17.50 -2.93 6.37
N ASN A 59 -18.22 -3.99 5.98
CA ASN A 59 -19.58 -3.89 5.39
C ASN A 59 -20.62 -3.28 6.33
N ASP A 60 -20.39 -3.32 7.64
CA ASP A 60 -21.24 -2.72 8.68
C ASP A 60 -20.82 -1.29 9.05
N ASN A 61 -19.93 -0.68 8.26
CA ASN A 61 -19.31 0.64 8.45
C ASN A 61 -18.41 0.74 9.70
N THR A 62 -18.06 -0.35 10.34
CA THR A 62 -17.04 -0.35 11.39
C THR A 62 -15.65 -0.19 10.75
N LEU A 63 -14.74 0.46 11.47
CA LEU A 63 -13.36 0.66 11.03
C LEU A 63 -12.45 -0.35 11.73
N GLU A 64 -11.72 -1.12 10.94
CA GLU A 64 -10.68 -2.04 11.42
C GLU A 64 -9.32 -1.37 11.27
N TYR A 65 -8.60 -1.24 12.37
CA TYR A 65 -7.26 -0.66 12.39
C TYR A 65 -6.26 -1.55 11.66
N VAL A 66 -5.45 -0.94 10.80
CA VAL A 66 -4.42 -1.64 10.00
C VAL A 66 -3.02 -1.30 10.48
N ALA A 67 -2.67 -0.02 10.51
CA ALA A 67 -1.33 0.44 10.83
C ALA A 67 -1.29 1.91 11.24
N LYS A 68 -0.21 2.27 11.96
CA LYS A 68 0.22 3.65 12.21
C LYS A 68 1.64 3.79 11.72
N LEU A 69 1.89 4.71 10.80
CA LEU A 69 3.18 4.88 10.16
C LEU A 69 3.67 6.31 10.33
N ASP A 70 4.93 6.47 10.74
CA ASP A 70 5.56 7.78 10.82
C ASP A 70 5.72 8.39 9.44
N LYS A 71 5.16 9.58 9.25
CA LYS A 71 5.23 10.35 8.01
C LYS A 71 6.42 11.30 8.05
N TYR A 72 7.12 11.39 6.96
CA TYR A 72 8.18 12.37 6.74
C TYR A 72 8.07 12.97 5.34
N THR A 73 8.60 14.17 5.18
CA THR A 73 8.57 14.89 3.90
C THR A 73 9.98 14.97 3.32
N THR A 74 10.13 14.56 2.07
CA THR A 74 11.42 14.65 1.34
C THR A 74 11.78 16.10 1.04
N LYS A 75 13.01 16.35 0.58
CA LYS A 75 13.46 17.69 0.16
C LYS A 75 12.62 18.27 -0.98
N ASP A 76 12.04 17.40 -1.81
CA ASP A 76 11.19 17.79 -2.93
C ASP A 76 9.71 17.96 -2.53
N GLY A 77 9.39 17.91 -1.23
CA GLY A 77 8.05 18.13 -0.71
C GLY A 77 7.12 16.93 -0.85
N ILE A 78 7.66 15.72 -0.99
CA ILE A 78 6.86 14.49 -1.11
C ILE A 78 6.74 13.85 0.26
N ASP A 79 5.49 13.63 0.71
CA ASP A 79 5.22 12.88 1.93
C ASP A 79 5.38 11.38 1.68
N LEU A 80 6.18 10.75 2.52
CA LEU A 80 6.46 9.31 2.50
C LEU A 80 6.26 8.72 3.90
N VAL A 81 6.00 7.41 3.91
CA VAL A 81 6.04 6.53 5.09
C VAL A 81 6.92 5.33 4.77
N GLU A 82 7.54 4.74 5.77
CA GLU A 82 8.18 3.43 5.60
C GLU A 82 7.12 2.35 5.65
N PHE A 83 7.00 1.55 4.58
CA PHE A 83 6.04 0.45 4.52
C PHE A 83 6.42 -0.64 5.52
N PRO A 84 5.47 -1.19 6.31
CA PRO A 84 5.79 -2.14 7.39
C PRO A 84 6.47 -3.41 6.87
N SER A 85 7.36 -4.01 7.67
CA SER A 85 8.02 -5.27 7.31
C SER A 85 7.06 -6.44 7.18
N SER A 86 5.94 -6.41 7.91
CA SER A 86 4.88 -7.43 7.84
C SER A 86 3.58 -6.90 8.44
N GLY A 87 2.49 -7.58 8.11
CA GLY A 87 1.15 -7.34 8.65
C GLY A 87 0.23 -8.49 8.27
N ILE A 88 -1.08 -8.31 8.49
CA ILE A 88 -2.08 -9.31 8.11
C ILE A 88 -2.07 -9.47 6.58
N GLY A 89 -1.75 -10.67 6.11
CA GLY A 89 -1.77 -11.02 4.68
C GLY A 89 -0.58 -10.51 3.86
N PHE A 90 0.46 -9.93 4.47
CA PHE A 90 1.64 -9.49 3.73
C PHE A 90 2.95 -9.56 4.53
N SER A 91 4.07 -9.57 3.81
CA SER A 91 5.42 -9.37 4.34
C SER A 91 6.30 -8.68 3.29
N ARG A 92 7.43 -8.11 3.71
CA ARG A 92 8.49 -7.67 2.79
C ARG A 92 9.45 -8.83 2.53
N TYR A 93 10.13 -8.79 1.38
CA TYR A 93 11.23 -9.71 1.04
C TYR A 93 12.46 -8.93 0.60
N GLY A 94 13.61 -9.59 0.63
CA GLY A 94 14.90 -8.99 0.32
C GLY A 94 15.58 -8.39 1.55
N GLU A 95 16.83 -7.96 1.38
CA GLU A 95 17.59 -7.19 2.34
C GLU A 95 17.43 -5.70 1.98
N GLN A 96 17.39 -4.85 3.00
CA GLN A 96 17.24 -3.42 2.79
C GLN A 96 18.47 -2.82 2.12
N ASP A 97 18.28 -2.11 1.02
CA ASP A 97 19.32 -1.38 0.32
C ASP A 97 19.84 -0.18 1.13
N GLU A 98 21.09 0.20 0.88
CA GLU A 98 21.65 1.45 1.42
C GLU A 98 20.81 2.65 0.93
N GLY A 99 20.35 3.50 1.86
CA GLY A 99 19.43 4.61 1.57
C GLY A 99 17.95 4.22 1.60
N GLY A 100 17.65 2.96 1.92
CA GLY A 100 16.27 2.43 2.01
C GLY A 100 15.67 2.08 0.66
N ASP A 101 14.64 1.24 0.70
CA ASP A 101 13.96 0.69 -0.48
C ASP A 101 12.47 0.41 -0.24
N HIS A 102 11.94 0.84 0.91
CA HIS A 102 10.56 0.57 1.31
C HIS A 102 9.76 1.84 1.62
N SER A 103 10.16 2.98 1.07
CA SER A 103 9.46 4.26 1.25
C SER A 103 8.36 4.40 0.21
N ILE A 104 7.15 4.75 0.68
CA ILE A 104 5.96 4.83 -0.16
C ILE A 104 5.09 6.02 0.24
N GLN A 105 4.34 6.59 -0.70
CA GLN A 105 3.35 7.61 -0.35
C GLN A 105 2.25 7.02 0.52
N PRO A 106 1.73 7.76 1.54
CA PRO A 106 0.64 7.27 2.40
C PRO A 106 -0.59 6.78 1.62
N SER A 107 -0.97 7.49 0.56
CA SER A 107 -2.07 7.07 -0.30
C SER A 107 -1.82 5.75 -1.02
N ALA A 108 -0.57 5.51 -1.44
CA ALA A 108 -0.19 4.25 -2.09
C ALA A 108 -0.11 3.10 -1.07
N ALA A 109 0.35 3.38 0.16
CA ALA A 109 0.30 2.41 1.26
C ALA A 109 -1.15 2.00 1.57
N ALA A 110 -2.08 2.97 1.67
CA ALA A 110 -3.51 2.71 1.86
C ALA A 110 -4.07 1.81 0.76
N ALA A 111 -3.73 2.10 -0.50
CA ALA A 111 -4.17 1.31 -1.66
C ALA A 111 -3.63 -0.13 -1.61
N LEU A 112 -2.37 -0.33 -1.20
CA LEU A 112 -1.78 -1.67 -1.01
C LEU A 112 -2.46 -2.43 0.13
N PHE A 113 -2.74 -1.79 1.26
CA PHE A 113 -3.49 -2.42 2.36
C PHE A 113 -4.88 -2.87 1.90
N GLY A 114 -5.57 -2.06 1.10
CA GLY A 114 -6.85 -2.44 0.50
C GLY A 114 -6.74 -3.64 -0.44
N ALA A 115 -5.72 -3.68 -1.29
CA ALA A 115 -5.50 -4.80 -2.20
C ALA A 115 -5.13 -6.10 -1.46
N VAL A 116 -4.33 -5.98 -0.39
CA VAL A 116 -4.01 -7.11 0.49
C VAL A 116 -5.25 -7.63 1.20
N ASN A 117 -6.09 -6.74 1.72
CA ASN A 117 -7.33 -7.14 2.39
C ASN A 117 -8.29 -7.91 1.46
N ASP A 118 -8.40 -7.51 0.20
CA ASP A 118 -9.22 -8.23 -0.77
C ASP A 118 -8.72 -9.65 -1.00
N ILE A 119 -7.40 -9.82 -1.20
CA ILE A 119 -6.83 -11.15 -1.42
C ILE A 119 -6.86 -12.01 -0.14
N TYR A 120 -6.66 -11.40 1.03
CA TYR A 120 -6.77 -12.07 2.32
C TYR A 120 -8.21 -12.57 2.59
N LYS A 121 -9.23 -11.78 2.23
CA LYS A 121 -10.63 -12.21 2.30
C LYS A 121 -10.97 -13.34 1.32
N TYR A 122 -10.26 -13.42 0.18
CA TYR A 122 -10.40 -14.52 -0.77
C TYR A 122 -9.75 -15.81 -0.25
N ASP A 123 -8.51 -15.73 0.26
CA ASP A 123 -7.76 -16.85 0.85
C ASP A 123 -6.78 -16.31 1.90
N ASN A 124 -7.07 -16.53 3.17
CA ASN A 124 -6.30 -16.03 4.31
C ASN A 124 -4.96 -16.75 4.54
N ASN A 125 -4.64 -17.78 3.74
CA ASN A 125 -3.32 -18.41 3.72
C ASN A 125 -2.36 -17.70 2.75
N ILE A 126 -2.84 -16.76 1.94
CA ILE A 126 -1.99 -15.99 1.03
C ILE A 126 -1.30 -14.88 1.80
N ILE A 127 0.02 -14.82 1.65
CA ILE A 127 0.87 -13.72 2.12
C ILE A 127 1.49 -13.05 0.91
N ILE A 128 1.09 -11.80 0.65
CA ILE A 128 1.67 -10.98 -0.41
C ILE A 128 3.07 -10.55 0.00
N GLN A 129 4.06 -10.74 -0.89
CA GLN A 129 5.44 -10.36 -0.64
C GLN A 129 5.82 -9.11 -1.43
N PHE A 130 6.02 -8.01 -0.71
CA PHE A 130 6.45 -6.73 -1.26
C PHE A 130 7.98 -6.63 -1.27
N GLY A 131 8.54 -6.15 -2.36
CA GLY A 131 9.95 -5.82 -2.54
C GLY A 131 10.16 -4.32 -2.67
N ASP A 132 11.02 -3.93 -3.60
CA ASP A 132 11.49 -2.55 -3.77
C ASP A 132 10.34 -1.56 -4.00
N MET A 133 10.43 -0.45 -3.28
CA MET A 133 9.60 0.76 -3.42
C MET A 133 10.51 1.93 -3.77
N SER A 134 10.55 3.01 -3.00
CA SER A 134 11.53 4.08 -3.16
C SER A 134 12.49 4.15 -1.99
N SER A 135 13.62 4.82 -2.19
CA SER A 135 14.55 5.17 -1.10
C SER A 135 13.94 6.23 -0.17
N PHE A 136 14.59 6.50 0.96
CA PHE A 136 14.11 7.47 1.97
C PHE A 136 13.99 8.90 1.43
N ASP A 137 14.78 9.27 0.43
CA ASP A 137 14.70 10.58 -0.22
C ASP A 137 13.67 10.64 -1.36
N GLY A 138 12.95 9.54 -1.60
CA GLY A 138 12.01 9.39 -2.71
C GLY A 138 12.68 9.06 -4.05
N GLY A 139 13.98 8.79 -4.05
CA GLY A 139 14.74 8.34 -5.20
C GLY A 139 14.58 6.84 -5.46
N LYS A 140 15.44 6.32 -6.33
CA LYS A 140 15.52 4.88 -6.60
C LYS A 140 16.14 4.12 -5.43
N PRO A 141 15.66 2.92 -5.09
CA PRO A 141 16.30 2.06 -4.13
C PRO A 141 17.65 1.56 -4.68
N GLY A 142 18.69 1.64 -3.85
CA GLY A 142 20.00 1.06 -4.09
C GLY A 142 20.70 1.45 -5.40
N VAL A 143 21.99 1.14 -5.47
CA VAL A 143 22.79 1.36 -6.70
C VAL A 143 22.60 0.27 -7.74
N ALA A 144 22.15 -0.91 -7.34
CA ALA A 144 21.99 -2.08 -8.19
C ALA A 144 20.64 -2.10 -8.97
N HIS A 145 19.70 -1.23 -8.61
CA HIS A 145 18.41 -1.21 -9.26
C HIS A 145 18.50 -0.77 -10.73
N THR A 146 18.28 -1.71 -11.65
CA THR A 146 18.50 -1.52 -13.09
C THR A 146 17.31 -0.89 -13.84
N GLY A 147 16.23 -0.54 -13.12
CA GLY A 147 15.05 0.09 -13.69
C GLY A 147 15.31 1.46 -14.36
N GLY A 148 14.37 1.91 -15.19
CA GLY A 148 14.43 3.23 -15.85
C GLY A 148 14.55 4.38 -14.84
N LYS A 149 14.84 5.61 -15.31
CA LYS A 149 15.03 6.79 -14.44
C LYS A 149 13.82 7.13 -13.56
N THR A 150 12.64 6.68 -13.94
CA THR A 150 11.37 6.92 -13.24
C THR A 150 10.83 5.69 -12.50
N SER A 151 11.58 4.58 -12.51
CA SER A 151 11.23 3.38 -11.78
C SER A 151 11.49 3.56 -10.29
N HIS A 152 10.55 3.12 -9.45
CA HIS A 152 10.65 3.16 -7.99
C HIS A 152 10.99 4.55 -7.40
N VAL A 153 10.52 5.63 -8.02
CA VAL A 153 10.70 6.98 -7.49
C VAL A 153 9.39 7.53 -6.93
N ASN A 154 9.51 8.45 -5.99
CA ASN A 154 8.39 9.19 -5.39
C ASN A 154 7.37 8.32 -4.64
N GLY A 155 7.74 7.10 -4.23
CA GLY A 155 6.88 6.24 -3.41
C GLY A 155 5.57 5.82 -4.07
N ARG A 156 5.55 5.58 -5.38
CA ARG A 156 4.33 5.21 -6.14
C ARG A 156 4.45 3.89 -6.89
N ASN A 157 5.58 3.24 -6.79
CA ASN A 157 5.87 1.99 -7.48
C ASN A 157 6.31 0.95 -6.47
N VAL A 158 6.01 -0.31 -6.75
CA VAL A 158 6.42 -1.42 -5.88
C VAL A 158 6.57 -2.70 -6.68
N ASP A 159 7.58 -3.49 -6.33
CA ASP A 159 7.75 -4.86 -6.82
C ASP A 159 7.04 -5.84 -5.88
N VAL A 160 6.37 -6.83 -6.47
CA VAL A 160 5.63 -7.85 -5.72
C VAL A 160 5.88 -9.21 -6.32
N ARG A 161 6.28 -10.19 -5.51
CA ARG A 161 6.41 -11.58 -5.95
C ARG A 161 5.06 -12.15 -6.36
N TYR A 162 5.09 -13.04 -7.36
CA TYR A 162 3.91 -13.80 -7.73
C TYR A 162 3.48 -14.76 -6.60
N ILE A 163 2.17 -14.94 -6.48
CA ILE A 163 1.54 -15.87 -5.53
C ILE A 163 1.71 -17.29 -6.06
N ARG A 164 2.03 -18.21 -5.15
CA ARG A 164 2.22 -19.64 -5.42
C ARG A 164 1.00 -20.46 -4.99
N THR A 165 0.75 -21.55 -5.69
CA THR A 165 -0.30 -22.53 -5.34
C THR A 165 -0.03 -23.24 -4.02
N ASP A 166 1.24 -23.47 -3.67
CA ASP A 166 1.68 -24.13 -2.42
C ASP A 166 1.81 -23.16 -1.22
N ARG A 167 1.50 -21.87 -1.41
CA ARG A 167 1.57 -20.81 -0.39
C ARG A 167 2.96 -20.58 0.21
N GLN A 168 4.01 -21.12 -0.42
CA GLN A 168 5.38 -20.86 -0.01
C GLN A 168 5.81 -19.42 -0.35
N LEU A 169 6.73 -18.86 0.47
CA LEU A 169 7.21 -17.48 0.29
C LEU A 169 8.45 -17.38 -0.64
N SER A 170 8.83 -18.47 -1.30
CA SER A 170 9.91 -18.48 -2.28
C SER A 170 9.48 -17.89 -3.62
N PRO A 171 10.40 -17.33 -4.42
CA PRO A 171 10.06 -16.81 -5.75
C PRO A 171 9.47 -17.89 -6.67
N VAL A 172 8.60 -17.48 -7.58
CA VAL A 172 8.04 -18.31 -8.65
C VAL A 172 8.00 -17.50 -9.94
N THR A 173 8.13 -18.16 -11.07
CA THR A 173 7.98 -17.53 -12.39
C THR A 173 6.62 -17.86 -12.99
N VAL A 174 6.18 -17.08 -13.97
CA VAL A 174 4.92 -17.34 -14.71
C VAL A 174 4.90 -18.66 -15.45
N ASN A 175 6.07 -19.29 -15.68
CA ASN A 175 6.22 -20.59 -16.35
C ASN A 175 6.33 -21.75 -15.37
N ASP A 176 6.31 -21.50 -14.07
CA ASP A 176 6.45 -22.51 -13.04
C ASP A 176 5.11 -23.18 -12.73
N VAL A 177 5.14 -24.48 -12.46
CA VAL A 177 3.96 -25.28 -12.08
C VAL A 177 3.30 -24.77 -10.78
N TYR A 178 4.05 -24.10 -9.93
CA TYR A 178 3.53 -23.49 -8.69
C TYR A 178 2.96 -22.08 -8.87
N PHE A 179 2.98 -21.51 -10.08
CA PHE A 179 2.37 -20.20 -10.32
C PHE A 179 0.85 -20.29 -10.14
N ASP A 180 0.29 -19.50 -9.20
CA ASP A 180 -1.15 -19.46 -8.96
C ASP A 180 -1.81 -18.39 -9.85
N GLU A 181 -2.21 -18.80 -11.05
CA GLU A 181 -2.84 -17.95 -12.04
C GLU A 181 -4.06 -17.21 -11.49
N LYS A 182 -4.94 -17.94 -10.79
CA LYS A 182 -6.19 -17.39 -10.27
C LYS A 182 -5.97 -16.35 -9.18
N SER A 183 -5.12 -16.66 -8.19
CA SER A 183 -4.85 -15.74 -7.08
C SER A 183 -4.10 -14.50 -7.57
N ASN A 184 -3.13 -14.66 -8.48
CA ASN A 184 -2.43 -13.53 -9.09
C ASN A 184 -3.39 -12.64 -9.88
N GLN A 185 -4.36 -13.21 -10.62
CA GLN A 185 -5.36 -12.42 -11.34
C GLN A 185 -6.29 -11.63 -10.39
N ILE A 186 -6.73 -12.25 -9.30
CA ILE A 186 -7.55 -11.58 -8.27
C ILE A 186 -6.77 -10.40 -7.67
N PHE A 187 -5.50 -10.61 -7.33
CA PHE A 187 -4.65 -9.57 -6.76
C PHE A 187 -4.42 -8.41 -7.74
N VAL A 188 -4.14 -8.70 -9.02
CA VAL A 188 -4.02 -7.67 -10.08
C VAL A 188 -5.31 -6.86 -10.22
N ASN A 189 -6.47 -7.52 -10.19
CA ASN A 189 -7.76 -6.83 -10.27
C ASN A 189 -7.97 -5.91 -9.06
N SER A 190 -7.57 -6.35 -7.86
CA SER A 190 -7.65 -5.55 -6.65
C SER A 190 -6.70 -4.34 -6.71
N LEU A 191 -5.45 -4.52 -7.11
CA LEU A 191 -4.51 -3.42 -7.34
C LEU A 191 -5.09 -2.38 -8.30
N ASN A 192 -5.70 -2.83 -9.40
CA ASN A 192 -6.34 -1.94 -10.36
C ASN A 192 -7.55 -1.21 -9.75
N LYS A 193 -8.36 -1.89 -8.92
CA LYS A 193 -9.47 -1.29 -8.18
C LYS A 193 -8.97 -0.13 -7.30
N PHE A 194 -7.86 -0.31 -6.59
CA PHE A 194 -7.26 0.69 -5.70
C PHE A 194 -6.37 1.72 -6.39
N GLY A 195 -6.31 1.75 -7.71
CA GLY A 195 -5.71 2.85 -8.46
C GLY A 195 -4.37 2.58 -9.13
N PHE A 196 -3.81 1.39 -9.05
CA PHE A 196 -2.62 1.02 -9.82
C PHE A 196 -3.04 0.60 -11.24
N LYS A 197 -2.80 1.46 -12.23
CA LYS A 197 -3.33 1.34 -13.60
C LYS A 197 -2.32 0.84 -14.63
N ASP A 198 -1.05 0.73 -14.28
CA ASP A 198 -0.01 0.19 -15.14
C ASP A 198 0.78 -0.86 -14.36
N ILE A 199 0.45 -2.12 -14.58
CA ILE A 199 1.06 -3.26 -13.90
C ILE A 199 1.86 -4.06 -14.92
N LEU A 200 3.16 -4.22 -14.67
CA LEU A 200 4.04 -4.99 -15.51
C LEU A 200 4.10 -6.43 -15.02
N SER A 201 4.00 -7.36 -15.95
CA SER A 201 4.18 -8.77 -15.70
C SER A 201 4.94 -9.42 -16.89
N PHE A 202 4.89 -10.71 -17.03
CA PHE A 202 5.45 -11.39 -18.19
C PHE A 202 4.47 -12.40 -18.74
N LYS A 203 4.50 -12.61 -20.05
CA LYS A 203 3.70 -13.63 -20.72
C LYS A 203 4.31 -15.01 -20.53
N ARG A 204 3.48 -16.05 -20.43
CA ARG A 204 3.92 -17.44 -20.42
C ARG A 204 4.58 -17.78 -21.78
N ASN A 205 5.67 -18.52 -21.74
CA ASN A 205 6.43 -18.84 -22.97
C ASN A 205 5.69 -19.79 -23.89
N GLU A 206 4.97 -20.77 -23.33
CA GLU A 206 4.36 -21.87 -24.06
C GLU A 206 3.17 -21.41 -24.91
N ASP A 207 2.26 -20.63 -24.36
CA ASP A 207 0.99 -20.24 -24.97
C ASP A 207 0.81 -18.72 -25.13
N GLY A 208 1.77 -17.93 -24.63
CA GLY A 208 1.70 -16.47 -24.63
C GLY A 208 0.69 -15.88 -23.65
N TRP A 209 0.11 -16.70 -22.75
CA TRP A 209 -0.85 -16.25 -21.74
C TRP A 209 -0.27 -15.15 -20.85
N LEU A 210 -1.10 -14.18 -20.52
CA LEU A 210 -0.75 -13.01 -19.71
C LEU A 210 -1.89 -12.70 -18.74
N LEU A 211 -1.54 -12.26 -17.53
CA LEU A 211 -2.51 -11.71 -16.57
C LEU A 211 -3.28 -10.55 -17.20
N GLN A 212 -4.60 -10.56 -17.11
CA GLN A 212 -5.44 -9.47 -17.57
C GLN A 212 -5.13 -8.17 -16.79
N ASN A 213 -5.30 -7.03 -17.42
CA ASN A 213 -4.96 -5.71 -16.88
C ASN A 213 -3.47 -5.53 -16.55
N THR A 214 -2.60 -6.33 -17.17
CA THR A 214 -1.14 -6.15 -17.14
C THR A 214 -0.59 -5.99 -18.54
N ARG A 215 0.65 -5.55 -18.65
CA ARG A 215 1.39 -5.58 -19.91
C ARG A 215 2.69 -6.37 -19.75
N SER A 216 3.02 -7.13 -20.81
CA SER A 216 4.22 -7.97 -20.80
C SER A 216 5.48 -7.13 -21.02
N VAL A 217 6.41 -7.22 -20.08
CA VAL A 217 7.71 -6.56 -20.14
C VAL A 217 8.80 -7.55 -19.75
N THR A 218 9.90 -7.56 -20.49
CA THR A 218 11.08 -8.38 -20.18
C THR A 218 11.58 -8.11 -18.76
N LYS A 219 12.15 -9.14 -18.11
CA LYS A 219 12.63 -9.11 -16.71
C LYS A 219 11.55 -9.12 -15.63
N HIS A 220 10.25 -9.23 -15.97
CA HIS A 220 9.15 -9.35 -15.01
C HIS A 220 8.56 -10.78 -14.95
N HIS A 221 9.36 -11.79 -15.29
CA HIS A 221 8.93 -13.20 -15.26
C HIS A 221 8.77 -13.77 -13.86
N HIS A 222 9.32 -13.14 -12.83
CA HIS A 222 9.32 -13.60 -11.43
C HIS A 222 8.67 -12.63 -10.44
N HIS A 223 8.16 -11.48 -10.90
CA HIS A 223 7.46 -10.50 -10.07
C HIS A 223 6.52 -9.63 -10.91
N LEU A 224 5.57 -8.98 -10.24
CA LEU A 224 4.82 -7.84 -10.76
C LEU A 224 5.60 -6.57 -10.42
N HIS A 225 5.74 -5.64 -11.37
CA HIS A 225 6.10 -4.27 -11.08
C HIS A 225 4.85 -3.40 -11.18
N ILE A 226 4.45 -2.79 -10.07
CA ILE A 226 3.21 -2.05 -9.92
C ILE A 226 3.54 -0.56 -10.01
N GLN A 227 2.86 0.15 -10.92
CA GLN A 227 3.06 1.58 -11.16
C GLN A 227 1.78 2.24 -11.70
N GLY A 228 1.89 3.50 -12.16
CA GLY A 228 0.75 4.20 -12.75
C GLY A 228 -0.34 4.52 -11.72
N PHE A 229 0.06 4.84 -10.48
CA PHE A 229 -0.84 5.08 -9.37
C PHE A 229 -1.73 6.31 -9.59
N ARG A 230 -3.04 6.09 -9.66
CA ARG A 230 -4.12 7.08 -9.86
C ARG A 230 -5.31 6.70 -8.99
N PRO A 231 -5.23 6.92 -7.69
CA PRO A 231 -6.29 6.55 -6.76
C PRO A 231 -7.49 7.48 -6.86
N ASN A 232 -8.66 6.99 -6.42
CA ASN A 232 -9.82 7.80 -6.13
C ASN A 232 -9.76 8.20 -4.64
N ILE A 233 -9.49 9.47 -4.35
CA ILE A 233 -9.32 9.98 -2.99
C ILE A 233 -10.37 11.05 -2.70
N ASN A 234 -11.13 10.84 -1.63
CA ASN A 234 -11.96 11.86 -1.00
C ASN A 234 -11.16 12.53 0.11
N ILE A 235 -11.12 13.85 0.13
CA ILE A 235 -10.46 14.63 1.19
C ILE A 235 -11.54 15.22 2.07
N VAL A 236 -11.41 14.99 3.38
CA VAL A 236 -12.27 15.56 4.43
C VAL A 236 -11.36 16.39 5.33
N GLU A 237 -11.66 17.68 5.44
CA GLU A 237 -10.98 18.65 6.32
C GLU A 237 -11.65 18.72 7.69
#